data_cff313f2db4e731936298be8ba84b3ea
#
_entry.id   cff313f2db4e731936298be8ba84b3ea
#
_cell.length_a   1.000
_cell.length_b   1.000
_cell.length_c   1.000
_cell.angle_alpha   90.00
_cell.angle_beta   90.00
_cell.angle_gamma   90.00
#
_symmetry.space_group_name_H-M   'P 1'
#
loop_
_entity.id
_entity.type
_entity.pdbx_description
1 polymer ?
#
loop_
_entity_poly.entity_id
_entity_poly.type
_entity_poly.pdbx_seq_one_letter_code
_entity_poly.pdbx_strand_id
1 'polypeptide(L)'
;MKRSVEPDFKFDKDKFGEALMAAIGTRTVAQFSKDAEISYAYLSKYKNLREDKTPTPQTLKKIALVSQGPSYKELLEAAGYDSDKYEDDDISATMVNNDWSPMNTLLPTLCRTSFKWQFVSDGTAGAPLCAKVEGAPFENWYFIPVTKDNVTKEDILGILGSKEAEVISPDSKVTFITANKEVYNQMKDIELNLISIRISVALVNRDDGLIGEENYLKTSVELTSNDMDVVLTKVGLSNIEPLSL
;
A
#
# COMPACT_ATOMS: atom_id res chain seq x y z
N MET A 1 -15.24 -23.36 7.40
CA MET A 1 -16.55 -22.81 7.00
C MET A 1 -16.43 -21.29 7.05
N LYS A 2 -16.44 -20.58 5.91
CA LYS A 2 -16.51 -19.11 5.90
C LYS A 2 -17.91 -18.72 6.37
N ARG A 3 -18.02 -18.00 7.49
CA ARG A 3 -19.29 -17.40 7.92
C ARG A 3 -19.72 -16.42 6.84
N SER A 4 -20.91 -16.59 6.27
CA SER A 4 -21.54 -15.57 5.44
C SER A 4 -21.85 -14.38 6.37
N VAL A 5 -21.32 -13.22 6.06
CA VAL A 5 -21.67 -11.99 6.76
C VAL A 5 -23.02 -11.57 6.23
N GLU A 6 -24.02 -11.52 7.11
CA GLU A 6 -25.38 -11.08 6.76
C GLU A 6 -25.48 -9.55 6.96
N PRO A 7 -26.25 -8.85 6.12
CA PRO A 7 -26.47 -7.42 6.28
C PRO A 7 -27.27 -7.14 7.57
N ASP A 8 -26.98 -6.00 8.22
CA ASP A 8 -27.63 -5.57 9.46
C ASP A 8 -29.06 -5.05 9.22
N PHE A 9 -29.32 -4.54 8.00
CA PHE A 9 -30.61 -3.99 7.57
C PHE A 9 -31.10 -4.70 6.30
N LYS A 10 -32.38 -4.56 6.00
CA LYS A 10 -32.96 -5.12 4.77
C LYS A 10 -32.31 -4.46 3.54
N PHE A 11 -31.82 -5.30 2.62
CA PHE A 11 -31.24 -4.85 1.36
C PHE A 11 -32.27 -4.12 0.50
N ASP A 12 -31.93 -2.90 0.11
CA ASP A 12 -32.69 -2.08 -0.82
C ASP A 12 -31.95 -2.02 -2.16
N LYS A 13 -32.47 -2.78 -3.13
CA LYS A 13 -31.84 -2.88 -4.46
C LYS A 13 -31.89 -1.59 -5.27
N ASP A 14 -32.91 -0.75 -5.04
CA ASP A 14 -33.05 0.53 -5.75
C ASP A 14 -31.97 1.49 -5.24
N LYS A 15 -31.85 1.63 -3.92
CA LYS A 15 -30.79 2.46 -3.28
C LYS A 15 -29.40 2.00 -3.67
N PHE A 16 -29.15 0.70 -3.64
CA PHE A 16 -27.85 0.18 -4.05
C PHE A 16 -27.61 0.33 -5.56
N GLY A 17 -28.63 0.16 -6.39
CA GLY A 17 -28.53 0.38 -7.85
C GLY A 17 -28.14 1.83 -8.19
N GLU A 18 -28.70 2.82 -7.51
CA GLU A 18 -28.33 4.23 -7.64
C GLU A 18 -26.87 4.46 -7.24
N ALA A 19 -26.45 3.94 -6.08
CA ALA A 19 -25.06 4.05 -5.61
C ALA A 19 -24.08 3.38 -6.60
N LEU A 20 -24.43 2.21 -7.14
CA LEU A 20 -23.61 1.54 -8.15
C LEU A 20 -23.51 2.35 -9.45
N MET A 21 -24.60 2.99 -9.89
CA MET A 21 -24.58 3.84 -11.06
C MET A 21 -23.69 5.07 -10.85
N ALA A 22 -23.75 5.67 -9.66
CA ALA A 22 -22.86 6.78 -9.28
C ALA A 22 -21.39 6.32 -9.24
N ALA A 23 -21.10 5.10 -8.73
CA ALA A 23 -19.75 4.54 -8.70
C ALA A 23 -19.19 4.32 -10.12
N ILE A 24 -20.01 3.82 -11.05
CA ILE A 24 -19.64 3.62 -12.46
C ILE A 24 -19.33 4.98 -13.13
N GLY A 25 -20.07 6.02 -12.79
CA GLY A 25 -19.92 7.35 -13.35
C GLY A 25 -20.14 7.38 -14.86
N THR A 26 -19.21 7.98 -15.61
CA THR A 26 -19.28 8.10 -17.07
C THR A 26 -18.82 6.87 -17.84
N ARG A 27 -18.30 5.84 -17.15
CA ARG A 27 -17.78 4.61 -17.76
C ARG A 27 -18.90 3.67 -18.22
N THR A 28 -18.59 2.77 -19.13
CA THR A 28 -19.47 1.63 -19.43
C THR A 28 -19.37 0.58 -18.31
N VAL A 29 -20.45 -0.21 -18.10
CA VAL A 29 -20.43 -1.32 -17.13
C VAL A 29 -19.32 -2.33 -17.48
N ALA A 30 -19.03 -2.52 -18.75
CA ALA A 30 -17.97 -3.45 -19.20
C ALA A 30 -16.57 -2.94 -18.81
N GLN A 31 -16.34 -1.66 -18.91
CA GLN A 31 -15.09 -1.02 -18.49
C GLN A 31 -14.94 -1.07 -16.97
N PHE A 32 -15.97 -0.63 -16.24
CA PHE A 32 -15.99 -0.69 -14.79
C PHE A 32 -15.82 -2.12 -14.24
N SER A 33 -16.40 -3.12 -14.90
CA SER A 33 -16.27 -4.54 -14.56
C SER A 33 -14.83 -5.02 -14.60
N LYS A 34 -14.05 -4.55 -15.59
CA LYS A 34 -12.62 -4.86 -15.70
C LYS A 34 -11.82 -4.15 -14.61
N ASP A 35 -12.09 -2.85 -14.41
CA ASP A 35 -11.39 -2.04 -13.41
C ASP A 35 -11.62 -2.58 -12.00
N ALA A 36 -12.85 -2.99 -11.67
CA ALA A 36 -13.24 -3.54 -10.37
C ALA A 36 -12.91 -5.04 -10.19
N GLU A 37 -12.43 -5.72 -11.23
CA GLU A 37 -12.25 -7.19 -11.23
C GLU A 37 -13.52 -7.95 -10.78
N ILE A 38 -14.68 -7.49 -11.24
CA ILE A 38 -15.99 -8.08 -10.98
C ILE A 38 -16.62 -8.46 -12.30
N SER A 39 -17.27 -9.63 -12.37
CA SER A 39 -17.87 -10.06 -13.63
C SER A 39 -18.95 -9.08 -14.13
N TYR A 40 -18.95 -8.81 -15.42
CA TYR A 40 -19.97 -7.98 -16.08
C TYR A 40 -21.39 -8.44 -15.77
N ALA A 41 -21.62 -9.76 -15.82
CA ALA A 41 -22.94 -10.34 -15.56
C ALA A 41 -23.42 -10.05 -14.13
N TYR A 42 -22.50 -10.05 -13.14
CA TYR A 42 -22.80 -9.72 -11.75
C TYR A 42 -23.20 -8.25 -11.60
N LEU A 43 -22.39 -7.33 -12.08
CA LEU A 43 -22.70 -5.89 -12.01
C LEU A 43 -23.97 -5.52 -12.79
N SER A 44 -24.17 -6.15 -13.96
CA SER A 44 -25.36 -5.92 -14.78
C SER A 44 -26.66 -6.33 -14.09
N LYS A 45 -26.64 -7.38 -13.24
CA LYS A 45 -27.82 -7.79 -12.45
C LYS A 45 -28.21 -6.70 -11.46
N TYR A 46 -27.26 -6.15 -10.71
CA TYR A 46 -27.53 -5.07 -9.75
C TYR A 46 -27.96 -3.77 -10.43
N LYS A 47 -27.26 -3.39 -11.49
CA LYS A 47 -27.65 -2.21 -12.30
C LYS A 47 -29.08 -2.28 -12.81
N ASN A 48 -29.54 -3.47 -13.21
CA ASN A 48 -30.87 -3.70 -13.75
C ASN A 48 -31.87 -4.17 -12.68
N LEU A 49 -31.54 -4.04 -11.40
CA LEU A 49 -32.38 -4.36 -10.22
C LEU A 49 -32.88 -5.83 -10.23
N ARG A 50 -32.13 -6.74 -10.85
CA ARG A 50 -32.48 -8.17 -11.01
C ARG A 50 -31.85 -9.07 -9.95
N GLU A 51 -31.05 -8.51 -9.04
CA GLU A 51 -30.42 -9.26 -7.96
C GLU A 51 -31.06 -8.86 -6.62
N ASP A 52 -31.54 -9.84 -5.88
CA ASP A 52 -32.16 -9.61 -4.57
C ASP A 52 -31.22 -9.94 -3.40
N LYS A 53 -30.03 -10.51 -3.71
CA LYS A 53 -29.02 -10.79 -2.71
C LYS A 53 -28.14 -9.58 -2.47
N THR A 54 -27.91 -9.27 -1.21
CA THR A 54 -26.95 -8.23 -0.81
C THR A 54 -25.54 -8.55 -1.32
N PRO A 55 -24.85 -7.62 -1.97
CA PRO A 55 -23.44 -7.80 -2.32
C PRO A 55 -22.59 -7.90 -1.04
N THR A 56 -21.55 -8.74 -1.08
CA THR A 56 -20.70 -8.91 0.10
C THR A 56 -19.84 -7.65 0.34
N PRO A 57 -19.41 -7.36 1.60
CA PRO A 57 -18.52 -6.25 1.91
C PRO A 57 -17.25 -6.27 1.05
N GLN A 58 -16.68 -7.43 0.74
CA GLN A 58 -15.54 -7.57 -0.16
C GLN A 58 -15.86 -7.10 -1.59
N THR A 59 -17.08 -7.36 -2.08
CA THR A 59 -17.49 -6.87 -3.40
C THR A 59 -17.70 -5.35 -3.38
N LEU A 60 -18.31 -4.82 -2.32
CA LEU A 60 -18.49 -3.37 -2.13
C LEU A 60 -17.14 -2.65 -2.08
N LYS A 61 -16.15 -3.27 -1.44
CA LYS A 61 -14.79 -2.78 -1.37
C LYS A 61 -14.16 -2.66 -2.77
N LYS A 62 -14.28 -3.70 -3.61
CA LYS A 62 -13.80 -3.67 -5.00
C LYS A 62 -14.49 -2.57 -5.83
N ILE A 63 -15.77 -2.33 -5.61
CA ILE A 63 -16.53 -1.25 -6.25
C ILE A 63 -15.98 0.11 -5.79
N ALA A 64 -15.78 0.29 -4.48
CA ALA A 64 -15.29 1.54 -3.91
C ALA A 64 -13.90 1.94 -4.43
N LEU A 65 -12.99 0.97 -4.61
CA LEU A 65 -11.63 1.19 -5.10
C LEU A 65 -11.58 1.89 -6.45
N VAL A 66 -12.56 1.62 -7.32
CA VAL A 66 -12.62 2.18 -8.68
C VAL A 66 -13.79 3.16 -8.86
N SER A 67 -14.49 3.49 -7.77
CA SER A 67 -15.63 4.40 -7.77
C SER A 67 -15.23 5.82 -8.16
N GLN A 68 -16.07 6.48 -8.97
CA GLN A 68 -15.96 7.91 -9.27
C GLN A 68 -16.89 8.77 -8.41
N GLY A 69 -17.64 8.17 -7.49
CA GLY A 69 -18.64 8.84 -6.66
C GLY A 69 -18.63 8.31 -5.22
N PRO A 70 -19.51 7.36 -4.88
CA PRO A 70 -19.69 6.94 -3.50
C PRO A 70 -18.44 6.29 -2.91
N SER A 71 -18.20 6.60 -1.63
CA SER A 71 -17.19 5.96 -0.78
C SER A 71 -17.61 4.53 -0.39
N TYR A 72 -16.69 3.78 0.20
CA TYR A 72 -17.01 2.44 0.72
C TYR A 72 -18.10 2.47 1.80
N LYS A 73 -18.04 3.47 2.69
CA LYS A 73 -19.05 3.68 3.73
C LYS A 73 -20.44 3.87 3.12
N GLU A 74 -20.56 4.72 2.12
CA GLU A 74 -21.83 4.97 1.43
C GLU A 74 -22.34 3.73 0.68
N LEU A 75 -21.43 2.93 0.10
CA LEU A 75 -21.78 1.68 -0.55
C LEU A 75 -22.23 0.60 0.46
N LEU A 76 -21.61 0.51 1.63
CA LEU A 76 -22.04 -0.36 2.73
C LEU A 76 -23.45 0.00 3.18
N GLU A 77 -23.70 1.27 3.49
CA GLU A 77 -25.01 1.78 3.90
C GLU A 77 -26.09 1.56 2.82
N ALA A 78 -25.74 1.78 1.55
CA ALA A 78 -26.65 1.51 0.43
C ALA A 78 -26.99 0.00 0.30
N ALA A 79 -26.06 -0.88 0.66
CA ALA A 79 -26.25 -2.33 0.66
C ALA A 79 -26.91 -2.87 1.94
N GLY A 80 -27.19 -2.02 2.95
CA GLY A 80 -27.85 -2.43 4.19
C GLY A 80 -26.91 -2.95 5.26
N TYR A 81 -25.66 -2.60 5.22
CA TYR A 81 -24.69 -2.88 6.29
C TYR A 81 -24.59 -1.69 7.24
N ASP A 82 -24.34 -1.97 8.50
CA ASP A 82 -23.96 -0.96 9.50
C ASP A 82 -22.50 -0.57 9.25
N SER A 83 -22.30 0.58 8.63
CA SER A 83 -20.99 1.05 8.20
C SER A 83 -19.97 1.13 9.36
N ASP A 84 -20.44 1.47 10.57
CA ASP A 84 -19.59 1.61 11.75
C ASP A 84 -18.97 0.27 12.21
N LYS A 85 -19.57 -0.86 11.83
CA LYS A 85 -18.99 -2.19 12.09
C LYS A 85 -17.88 -2.59 11.10
N TYR A 86 -17.74 -1.85 10.01
CA TYR A 86 -16.80 -2.11 8.93
C TYR A 86 -15.78 -0.98 8.74
N GLU A 87 -15.80 0.05 9.61
CA GLU A 87 -14.81 1.14 9.59
C GLU A 87 -13.39 0.64 9.88
N ASP A 88 -13.24 -0.44 10.67
CA ASP A 88 -11.95 -1.11 10.92
C ASP A 88 -11.46 -1.98 9.75
N ASP A 89 -12.33 -2.31 8.78
CA ASP A 89 -11.93 -2.98 7.53
C ASP A 89 -11.38 -1.94 6.54
N ASP A 90 -10.29 -1.40 6.89
CA ASP A 90 -9.55 -0.30 6.31
C ASP A 90 -9.44 -0.38 4.78
N ILE A 91 -10.15 0.53 4.08
CA ILE A 91 -9.96 0.74 2.63
C ILE A 91 -8.52 1.14 2.35
N SER A 92 -7.89 1.88 3.27
CA SER A 92 -6.48 2.26 3.16
C SER A 92 -5.58 1.03 3.14
N ALA A 93 -5.85 0.03 4.00
CA ALA A 93 -5.09 -1.24 4.00
C ALA A 93 -5.36 -2.08 2.73
N THR A 94 -6.53 -1.94 2.08
CA THR A 94 -6.89 -2.72 0.89
C THR A 94 -6.51 -2.03 -0.41
N MET A 95 -6.49 -0.70 -0.46
CA MET A 95 -5.81 0.03 -1.55
C MET A 95 -4.32 -0.31 -1.57
N VAL A 96 -3.72 -0.48 -0.39
CA VAL A 96 -2.36 -0.98 -0.23
C VAL A 96 -2.24 -2.45 -0.66
N ASN A 97 -3.28 -3.29 -0.50
CA ASN A 97 -3.15 -4.74 -0.70
C ASN A 97 -3.51 -5.26 -2.11
N ASN A 98 -4.20 -4.51 -2.97
CA ASN A 98 -4.60 -5.04 -4.29
C ASN A 98 -3.84 -4.46 -5.50
N ASP A 99 -3.23 -3.27 -5.38
CA ASP A 99 -2.42 -2.68 -6.47
C ASP A 99 -1.05 -2.18 -6.00
N TRP A 100 -0.83 -2.07 -4.68
CA TRP A 100 0.45 -1.71 -4.14
C TRP A 100 1.33 -2.93 -3.96
N SER A 101 1.92 -3.40 -5.03
CA SER A 101 3.12 -4.22 -4.94
C SER A 101 4.28 -3.31 -4.55
N PRO A 102 4.99 -3.57 -3.43
CA PRO A 102 6.24 -2.86 -3.13
C PRO A 102 7.16 -2.82 -4.35
N MET A 103 7.11 -3.85 -5.18
CA MET A 103 7.85 -3.96 -6.43
C MET A 103 7.45 -2.88 -7.44
N ASN A 104 6.14 -2.62 -7.61
CA ASN A 104 5.64 -1.62 -8.58
C ASN A 104 6.02 -0.19 -8.19
N THR A 105 6.13 0.10 -6.90
CA THR A 105 6.56 1.41 -6.39
C THR A 105 8.08 1.55 -6.37
N LEU A 106 8.77 0.51 -5.91
CA LEU A 106 10.22 0.54 -5.73
C LEU A 106 10.98 0.45 -7.04
N LEU A 107 10.53 -0.39 -7.99
CA LEU A 107 11.24 -0.59 -9.24
C LEU A 107 11.43 0.73 -10.04
N PRO A 108 10.39 1.55 -10.29
CA PRO A 108 10.57 2.85 -10.95
C PRO A 108 11.47 3.79 -10.16
N THR A 109 11.40 3.74 -8.83
CA THR A 109 12.21 4.60 -7.96
C THR A 109 13.67 4.17 -7.98
N LEU A 110 13.96 2.88 -7.83
CA LEU A 110 15.32 2.32 -7.87
C LEU A 110 15.98 2.50 -9.25
N CYS A 111 15.20 2.40 -10.35
CA CYS A 111 15.71 2.66 -11.69
C CYS A 111 16.19 4.09 -11.93
N ARG A 112 15.80 5.03 -11.04
CA ARG A 112 16.23 6.43 -11.10
C ARG A 112 17.45 6.72 -10.22
N THR A 113 17.89 5.77 -9.39
CA THR A 113 19.05 5.93 -8.52
C THR A 113 20.34 5.82 -9.31
N SER A 114 21.42 6.45 -8.81
CA SER A 114 22.73 6.43 -9.43
C SER A 114 23.58 5.20 -9.06
N PHE A 115 23.16 4.42 -8.06
CA PHE A 115 23.87 3.23 -7.62
C PHE A 115 23.33 1.97 -8.32
N LYS A 116 24.19 0.96 -8.42
CA LYS A 116 23.78 -0.33 -8.99
C LYS A 116 23.06 -1.16 -7.93
N TRP A 117 22.01 -1.84 -8.34
CA TRP A 117 21.23 -2.71 -7.45
C TRP A 117 20.72 -3.95 -8.18
N GLN A 118 20.44 -4.99 -7.42
CA GLN A 118 19.82 -6.23 -7.91
C GLN A 118 18.95 -6.82 -6.82
N PHE A 119 17.70 -7.17 -7.14
CA PHE A 119 16.86 -7.90 -6.19
C PHE A 119 17.43 -9.31 -5.92
N VAL A 120 17.54 -9.65 -4.64
CA VAL A 120 17.97 -10.99 -4.14
C VAL A 120 16.81 -11.74 -3.48
N SER A 121 15.73 -11.00 -3.13
CA SER A 121 14.44 -11.54 -2.70
C SER A 121 13.34 -10.65 -3.27
N ASP A 122 12.28 -11.25 -3.76
CA ASP A 122 11.11 -10.57 -4.36
C ASP A 122 9.97 -10.36 -3.36
N GLY A 123 10.18 -10.69 -2.09
CA GLY A 123 9.16 -10.60 -1.04
C GLY A 123 8.11 -11.71 -1.08
N THR A 124 8.33 -12.77 -1.87
CA THR A 124 7.46 -13.96 -1.86
C THR A 124 7.78 -14.90 -0.72
N ALA A 125 6.83 -15.79 -0.40
CA ALA A 125 7.00 -16.84 0.63
C ALA A 125 7.36 -16.32 2.04
N GLY A 126 6.98 -15.07 2.38
CA GLY A 126 7.22 -14.46 3.70
C GLY A 126 8.61 -13.86 3.90
N ALA A 127 9.52 -13.99 2.93
CA ALA A 127 10.80 -13.30 2.98
C ALA A 127 10.61 -11.81 2.65
N PRO A 128 11.33 -10.88 3.33
CA PRO A 128 11.25 -9.47 2.99
C PRO A 128 11.84 -9.22 1.60
N LEU A 129 11.27 -8.26 0.88
CA LEU A 129 11.82 -7.79 -0.37
C LEU A 129 13.21 -7.20 -0.11
N CYS A 130 14.23 -7.66 -0.81
CA CYS A 130 15.61 -7.25 -0.59
C CYS A 130 16.32 -6.96 -1.90
N ALA A 131 17.02 -5.83 -1.96
CA ALA A 131 17.95 -5.48 -3.02
C ALA A 131 19.39 -5.48 -2.50
N LYS A 132 20.31 -6.14 -3.21
CA LYS A 132 21.75 -5.95 -3.02
C LYS A 132 22.15 -4.66 -3.74
N VAL A 133 22.98 -3.84 -3.08
CA VAL A 133 23.33 -2.50 -3.57
C VAL A 133 24.86 -2.37 -3.63
N GLU A 134 25.37 -1.88 -4.76
CA GLU A 134 26.79 -1.58 -4.92
C GLU A 134 27.06 -0.06 -4.84
N GLY A 135 28.06 0.34 -4.08
CA GLY A 135 28.43 1.74 -3.91
C GLY A 135 27.65 2.49 -2.84
N ALA A 136 26.79 1.81 -2.09
CA ALA A 136 26.12 2.32 -0.90
C ALA A 136 26.94 2.03 0.38
N PRO A 137 26.70 2.73 1.50
CA PRO A 137 27.31 2.43 2.80
C PRO A 137 26.76 1.16 3.48
N PHE A 138 25.94 0.38 2.77
CA PHE A 138 25.38 -0.90 3.18
C PHE A 138 25.28 -1.84 1.96
N GLU A 139 25.28 -3.16 2.20
CA GLU A 139 25.21 -4.14 1.11
C GLU A 139 23.79 -4.52 0.74
N ASN A 140 22.91 -4.65 1.75
CA ASN A 140 21.54 -5.15 1.56
C ASN A 140 20.53 -4.09 1.97
N TRP A 141 19.52 -3.88 1.12
CA TRP A 141 18.43 -2.95 1.37
C TRP A 141 17.10 -3.71 1.42
N TYR A 142 16.53 -3.80 2.62
CA TYR A 142 15.25 -4.47 2.87
C TYR A 142 14.11 -3.48 2.82
N PHE A 143 13.02 -3.88 2.21
CA PHE A 143 11.83 -3.07 2.05
C PHE A 143 10.64 -3.78 2.71
N ILE A 144 10.04 -3.14 3.68
CA ILE A 144 8.96 -3.70 4.50
C ILE A 144 7.71 -2.85 4.34
N PRO A 145 6.65 -3.36 3.71
CA PRO A 145 5.39 -2.65 3.60
C PRO A 145 4.72 -2.54 4.98
N VAL A 146 4.23 -1.35 5.30
CA VAL A 146 3.47 -1.07 6.51
C VAL A 146 2.00 -0.93 6.14
N THR A 147 1.20 -1.87 6.63
CA THR A 147 -0.24 -1.96 6.34
C THR A 147 -1.11 -1.58 7.54
N LYS A 148 -0.51 -1.34 8.71
CA LYS A 148 -1.22 -0.92 9.92
C LYS A 148 -1.43 0.60 9.93
N ASP A 149 -2.55 1.05 10.48
CA ASP A 149 -2.86 2.49 10.63
C ASP A 149 -2.21 3.12 11.85
N ASN A 150 -1.74 2.32 12.78
CA ASN A 150 -1.00 2.77 13.95
C ASN A 150 0.20 1.86 14.14
N VAL A 151 1.40 2.42 14.09
CA VAL A 151 2.66 1.67 14.24
C VAL A 151 3.40 2.17 15.45
N THR A 152 3.62 1.27 16.39
CA THR A 152 4.35 1.54 17.63
C THR A 152 5.82 1.14 17.49
N LYS A 153 6.64 1.57 18.44
CA LYS A 153 8.03 1.11 18.56
C LYS A 153 8.12 -0.41 18.71
N GLU A 154 7.20 -1.00 19.48
CA GLU A 154 7.10 -2.45 19.72
C GLU A 154 6.78 -3.21 18.45
N ASP A 155 5.94 -2.65 17.55
CA ASP A 155 5.65 -3.25 16.25
C ASP A 155 6.92 -3.32 15.37
N ILE A 156 7.69 -2.23 15.31
CA ILE A 156 8.95 -2.19 14.56
C ILE A 156 9.94 -3.20 15.14
N LEU A 157 10.11 -3.23 16.46
CA LEU A 157 10.99 -4.18 17.13
C LEU A 157 10.54 -5.63 16.93
N GLY A 158 9.22 -5.88 16.93
CA GLY A 158 8.65 -7.20 16.64
C GLY A 158 8.95 -7.67 15.23
N ILE A 159 8.85 -6.77 14.24
CA ILE A 159 9.19 -7.07 12.85
C ILE A 159 10.70 -7.36 12.72
N LEU A 160 11.55 -6.51 13.30
CA LEU A 160 13.01 -6.68 13.23
C LEU A 160 13.53 -7.91 14.01
N GLY A 161 12.79 -8.37 15.01
CA GLY A 161 13.09 -9.57 15.80
C GLY A 161 12.37 -10.83 15.31
N SER A 162 11.62 -10.76 14.22
CA SER A 162 10.94 -11.93 13.67
C SER A 162 11.91 -12.89 12.96
N LYS A 163 11.49 -14.14 12.79
CA LYS A 163 12.30 -15.13 12.06
C LYS A 163 12.56 -14.73 10.61
N GLU A 164 11.62 -14.01 10.00
CA GLU A 164 11.77 -13.48 8.65
C GLU A 164 12.88 -12.40 8.58
N ALA A 165 13.16 -11.73 9.70
CA ALA A 165 14.20 -10.71 9.80
C ALA A 165 15.56 -11.25 10.29
N GLU A 166 15.70 -12.54 10.63
CA GLU A 166 16.99 -13.14 11.05
C GLU A 166 18.11 -12.97 10.00
N VAL A 167 17.74 -12.63 8.76
CA VAL A 167 18.67 -12.39 7.64
C VAL A 167 19.22 -10.95 7.63
N ILE A 168 18.66 -10.04 8.44
CA ILE A 168 19.05 -8.62 8.44
C ILE A 168 20.36 -8.45 9.21
N SER A 169 21.44 -8.22 8.47
CA SER A 169 22.78 -7.96 9.04
C SER A 169 22.92 -6.51 9.50
N PRO A 170 23.90 -6.18 10.39
CA PRO A 170 24.21 -4.79 10.76
C PRO A 170 24.58 -3.90 9.56
N ASP A 171 25.15 -4.49 8.50
CA ASP A 171 25.50 -3.78 7.27
C ASP A 171 24.33 -3.67 6.29
N SER A 172 23.13 -3.59 6.83
CA SER A 172 21.91 -3.47 6.06
C SER A 172 21.22 -2.14 6.29
N LYS A 173 20.36 -1.77 5.33
CA LYS A 173 19.34 -0.75 5.50
C LYS A 173 17.96 -1.40 5.44
N VAL A 174 17.07 -0.97 6.32
CA VAL A 174 15.65 -1.37 6.32
C VAL A 174 14.82 -0.13 6.07
N THR A 175 13.99 -0.15 5.03
CA THR A 175 13.04 0.91 4.74
C THR A 175 11.61 0.40 4.93
N PHE A 176 10.91 0.96 5.88
CA PHE A 176 9.47 0.78 6.04
C PHE A 176 8.74 1.67 5.04
N ILE A 177 7.80 1.12 4.30
CA ILE A 177 7.10 1.85 3.23
C ILE A 177 5.62 1.90 3.54
N THR A 178 5.06 3.10 3.53
CA THR A 178 3.64 3.34 3.76
C THR A 178 3.06 4.35 2.76
N ALA A 179 1.78 4.18 2.41
CA ALA A 179 1.01 5.18 1.67
C ALA A 179 0.16 6.06 2.60
N ASN A 180 0.21 5.80 3.93
CA ASN A 180 -0.53 6.56 4.93
C ASN A 180 0.37 7.65 5.53
N LYS A 181 0.01 8.94 5.32
CA LYS A 181 0.77 10.09 5.80
C LYS A 181 0.82 10.19 7.32
N GLU A 182 -0.24 9.74 8.00
CA GLU A 182 -0.31 9.77 9.47
C GLU A 182 0.66 8.75 10.07
N VAL A 183 0.65 7.51 9.53
CA VAL A 183 1.60 6.45 9.90
C VAL A 183 3.03 6.88 9.64
N TYR A 184 3.31 7.48 8.47
CA TYR A 184 4.61 8.03 8.16
C TYR A 184 5.07 9.07 9.20
N ASN A 185 4.18 10.01 9.57
CA ASN A 185 4.46 11.03 10.57
C ASN A 185 4.68 10.44 11.97
N GLN A 186 3.94 9.40 12.36
CA GLN A 186 4.16 8.68 13.61
C GLN A 186 5.52 7.97 13.61
N MET A 187 5.82 7.25 12.53
CA MET A 187 7.05 6.44 12.45
C MET A 187 8.33 7.28 12.44
N LYS A 188 8.37 8.40 11.71
CA LYS A 188 9.59 9.23 11.58
C LYS A 188 10.11 9.77 12.90
N ASP A 189 9.24 9.88 13.92
CA ASP A 189 9.56 10.40 15.26
C ASP A 189 9.93 9.29 16.26
N ILE A 190 9.90 8.00 15.82
CA ILE A 190 10.25 6.86 16.67
C ILE A 190 11.77 6.78 16.85
N GLU A 191 12.23 6.69 18.11
CA GLU A 191 13.62 6.50 18.45
C GLU A 191 13.93 5.03 18.79
N LEU A 192 14.89 4.46 18.08
CA LEU A 192 15.34 3.06 18.17
C LEU A 192 16.80 2.98 18.63
N ASN A 193 17.16 3.71 19.66
CA ASN A 193 18.54 3.95 20.11
C ASN A 193 19.38 2.69 20.44
N LEU A 194 18.73 1.51 20.56
CA LEU A 194 19.42 0.24 20.83
C LEU A 194 19.63 -0.60 19.57
N ILE A 195 19.16 -0.12 18.44
CA ILE A 195 19.25 -0.85 17.15
C ILE A 195 20.44 -0.34 16.35
N SER A 196 21.34 -1.26 15.98
CA SER A 196 22.55 -0.98 15.20
C SER A 196 22.38 -1.24 13.70
N ILE A 197 21.20 -0.92 13.15
CA ILE A 197 20.84 -1.08 11.74
C ILE A 197 20.34 0.30 11.24
N ARG A 198 20.61 0.61 9.99
CA ARG A 198 20.06 1.79 9.32
C ARG A 198 18.58 1.56 9.05
N ILE A 199 17.72 2.40 9.60
CA ILE A 199 16.27 2.27 9.44
C ILE A 199 15.73 3.59 8.89
N SER A 200 14.87 3.50 7.87
CA SER A 200 14.15 4.64 7.35
C SER A 200 12.66 4.32 7.18
N VAL A 201 11.86 5.34 7.08
CA VAL A 201 10.46 5.27 6.67
C VAL A 201 10.27 6.08 5.40
N ALA A 202 9.57 5.50 4.42
CA ALA A 202 9.29 6.11 3.14
C ALA A 202 7.78 6.26 2.92
N LEU A 203 7.37 7.41 2.42
CA LEU A 203 5.98 7.72 2.06
C LEU A 203 5.79 7.60 0.55
N VAL A 204 4.85 6.77 0.16
CA VAL A 204 4.39 6.68 -1.23
C VAL A 204 3.43 7.82 -1.51
N ASN A 205 3.69 8.57 -2.57
CA ASN A 205 2.73 9.51 -3.12
C ASN A 205 1.61 8.73 -3.84
N ARG A 206 0.37 8.95 -3.44
CA ARG A 206 -0.79 8.23 -3.98
C ARG A 206 -1.12 8.59 -5.43
N ASP A 207 -0.72 9.78 -5.88
CA ASP A 207 -1.09 10.28 -7.21
C ASP A 207 -0.27 9.63 -8.32
N ASP A 208 1.02 9.35 -8.07
CA ASP A 208 1.94 8.79 -9.05
C ASP A 208 2.53 7.43 -8.64
N GLY A 209 2.23 6.97 -7.43
CA GLY A 209 2.73 5.70 -6.88
C GLY A 209 4.24 5.69 -6.59
N LEU A 210 4.90 6.85 -6.62
CA LEU A 210 6.33 6.96 -6.36
C LEU A 210 6.62 7.30 -4.89
N ILE A 211 7.87 7.08 -4.47
CA ILE A 211 8.31 7.51 -3.15
C ILE A 211 8.51 9.04 -3.17
N GLY A 212 7.70 9.76 -2.39
CA GLY A 212 7.72 11.22 -2.29
C GLY A 212 8.61 11.74 -1.17
N GLU A 213 8.66 11.02 -0.05
CA GLU A 213 9.44 11.39 1.13
C GLU A 213 10.12 10.15 1.73
N GLU A 214 11.33 10.29 2.25
CA GLU A 214 12.02 9.29 3.06
C GLU A 214 12.78 9.96 4.18
N ASN A 215 12.65 9.44 5.41
CA ASN A 215 13.39 9.90 6.57
C ASN A 215 14.02 8.73 7.31
N TYR A 216 15.29 8.90 7.73
CA TYR A 216 15.92 7.97 8.66
C TYR A 216 15.34 8.10 10.05
N LEU A 217 15.11 6.96 10.69
CA LEU A 217 14.79 6.90 12.11
C LEU A 217 16.08 7.03 12.94
N LYS A 218 15.94 7.54 14.14
CA LYS A 218 17.07 7.65 15.06
C LYS A 218 17.39 6.25 15.66
N THR A 219 18.52 5.71 15.25
CA THR A 219 19.09 4.44 15.74
C THR A 219 20.43 4.69 16.43
N SER A 220 21.15 3.63 16.85
CA SER A 220 22.52 3.76 17.35
C SER A 220 23.56 3.96 16.24
N VAL A 221 23.17 3.85 14.98
CA VAL A 221 24.05 4.07 13.83
C VAL A 221 24.24 5.57 13.61
N GLU A 222 25.48 6.03 13.60
CA GLU A 222 25.82 7.38 13.16
C GLU A 222 25.74 7.44 11.63
N LEU A 223 24.78 8.22 11.14
CA LEU A 223 24.58 8.41 9.70
C LEU A 223 25.66 9.35 9.13
N THR A 224 26.27 8.93 8.04
CA THR A 224 27.25 9.74 7.29
C THR A 224 26.57 10.52 6.17
N SER A 225 27.28 11.42 5.51
CA SER A 225 26.80 12.09 4.31
C SER A 225 26.42 11.09 3.21
N ASN A 226 27.18 9.98 3.08
CA ASN A 226 26.90 8.92 2.11
C ASN A 226 25.58 8.19 2.41
N ASP A 227 25.22 8.00 3.68
CA ASP A 227 23.92 7.44 4.05
C ASP A 227 22.78 8.36 3.60
N MET A 228 22.94 9.67 3.78
CA MET A 228 21.96 10.68 3.39
C MET A 228 21.80 10.83 1.86
N ASP A 229 22.76 10.34 1.09
CA ASP A 229 22.70 10.34 -0.36
C ASP A 229 22.02 9.08 -0.92
N VAL A 230 21.95 7.99 -0.14
CA VAL A 230 21.29 6.75 -0.53
C VAL A 230 19.88 6.70 0.07
N VAL A 231 19.01 7.55 -0.44
CA VAL A 231 17.57 7.59 -0.13
C VAL A 231 16.77 7.52 -1.42
N LEU A 232 15.57 6.92 -1.33
CA LEU A 232 14.68 6.73 -2.50
C LEU A 232 14.19 8.05 -3.11
N THR A 233 14.24 9.14 -2.36
CA THR A 233 13.77 10.47 -2.79
C THR A 233 14.84 11.30 -3.48
N LYS A 234 16.11 11.02 -3.23
CA LYS A 234 17.23 11.68 -3.93
C LYS A 234 17.45 11.01 -5.28
N VAL A 235 16.48 11.15 -6.15
CA VAL A 235 16.63 10.81 -7.54
C VAL A 235 17.56 11.83 -8.16
N GLY A 236 18.72 11.38 -8.60
CA GLY A 236 19.66 12.23 -9.33
C GLY A 236 19.02 12.78 -10.58
N LEU A 237 18.44 13.97 -10.49
CA LEU A 237 18.06 14.80 -11.64
C LEU A 237 19.28 15.29 -12.42
N SER A 238 20.51 14.88 -12.01
CA SER A 238 21.76 15.45 -12.50
C SER A 238 22.34 14.78 -13.74
N ASN A 239 21.76 13.72 -14.31
CA ASN A 239 22.35 13.06 -15.47
C ASN A 239 21.34 12.57 -16.52
N ILE A 240 20.25 13.27 -16.72
CA ILE A 240 19.51 13.14 -17.99
C ILE A 240 20.03 14.27 -18.90
N GLU A 241 21.11 14.03 -19.61
CA GLU A 241 21.38 14.80 -20.82
C GLU A 241 20.16 14.64 -21.75
N PRO A 242 19.54 15.75 -22.20
CA PRO A 242 18.47 15.65 -23.17
C PRO A 242 19.04 14.97 -24.41
N LEU A 243 18.45 13.85 -24.80
CA LEU A 243 18.69 13.26 -26.11
C LEU A 243 18.44 14.36 -27.15
N SER A 244 19.52 14.87 -27.73
CA SER A 244 19.44 15.75 -28.89
C SER A 244 18.83 14.95 -30.04
N LEU A 245 17.62 15.36 -30.44
CA LEU A 245 16.96 14.92 -31.66
C LEU A 245 17.72 15.41 -32.89
#